data_812561cc93f3af303202ef4a6531d2de
#
_entry.id   812561cc93f3af303202ef4a6531d2de
#
_cell.length_a   1.000
_cell.length_b   1.000
_cell.length_c   1.000
_cell.angle_alpha   90.00
_cell.angle_beta   90.00
_cell.angle_gamma   90.00
#
_symmetry.space_group_name_H-M   'P 1'
#
loop_
_entity.id
_entity.type
_entity.pdbx_description
1 polymer ?
#
loop_
_entity_poly.entity_id
_entity_poly.type
_entity_poly.pdbx_seq_one_letter_code
_entity_poly.pdbx_strand_id
1 'polypeptide(L)'
;MEEKTCVKVVLIGVGGYGKFYLREMEKRTQDPSVILEGVCDVMPDVEKQNPFLLEHGIPVYREIEQFYEEHDADLAVISTPIPLHFEQVVRCLKHGSDVLIEKPLCSSVEEALEMAQIEKETGHFVAVGYQMNYSPVTRELKNRILNGEFGNPVVLKTIHGFKRGKAYYHRNNWAGKRTLHGHLVNDSPVNNSNAHQFQNMLFLLGDQMDHSATVTEVKAEL
;
A
#
# COMPACT_ATOMS: atom_id res chain seq x y z
N MET A 1 -16.01 24.20 -3.71
CA MET A 1 -15.53 22.95 -4.33
C MET A 1 -16.78 22.12 -4.54
N GLU A 2 -17.11 21.78 -5.77
CA GLU A 2 -18.17 20.79 -6.03
C GLU A 2 -17.71 19.47 -5.41
N GLU A 3 -18.59 18.83 -4.65
CA GLU A 3 -18.34 17.53 -4.06
C GLU A 3 -18.20 16.51 -5.21
N LYS A 4 -17.02 15.92 -5.36
CA LYS A 4 -16.76 14.93 -6.40
C LYS A 4 -17.60 13.70 -6.09
N THR A 5 -18.59 13.42 -6.90
CA THR A 5 -19.60 12.39 -6.64
C THR A 5 -19.12 10.97 -6.93
N CYS A 6 -17.99 10.81 -7.62
CA CYS A 6 -17.44 9.50 -8.00
C CYS A 6 -15.91 9.54 -8.00
N VAL A 7 -15.29 8.56 -7.38
CA VAL A 7 -13.82 8.37 -7.34
C VAL A 7 -13.41 7.38 -8.44
N LYS A 8 -12.58 7.85 -9.35
CA LYS A 8 -11.97 7.05 -10.41
C LYS A 8 -10.74 6.33 -9.90
N VAL A 9 -10.70 5.01 -10.04
CA VAL A 9 -9.63 4.17 -9.51
C VAL A 9 -8.89 3.47 -10.65
N VAL A 10 -7.56 3.44 -10.57
CA VAL A 10 -6.71 2.53 -11.37
C VAL A 10 -6.04 1.53 -10.45
N LEU A 11 -6.04 0.25 -10.81
CA LEU A 11 -5.29 -0.79 -10.09
C LEU A 11 -3.98 -1.10 -10.82
N ILE A 12 -2.86 -0.98 -10.11
CA ILE A 12 -1.52 -1.27 -10.62
C ILE A 12 -1.00 -2.54 -9.95
N GLY A 13 -0.95 -3.63 -10.73
CA GLY A 13 -0.70 -4.98 -10.24
C GLY A 13 -1.95 -5.64 -9.67
N VAL A 14 -2.53 -6.57 -10.41
CA VAL A 14 -3.70 -7.36 -9.97
C VAL A 14 -3.37 -8.83 -9.73
N GLY A 15 -2.07 -9.17 -9.74
CA GLY A 15 -1.54 -10.44 -9.27
C GLY A 15 -1.43 -10.49 -7.74
N GLY A 16 -1.06 -11.64 -7.18
CA GLY A 16 -0.76 -11.74 -5.74
C GLY A 16 -1.85 -11.14 -4.83
N TYR A 17 -1.46 -10.14 -4.03
CA TYR A 17 -2.39 -9.42 -3.15
C TYR A 17 -3.31 -8.46 -3.93
N GLY A 18 -2.91 -8.00 -5.10
CA GLY A 18 -3.75 -7.13 -5.96
C GLY A 18 -5.08 -7.78 -6.36
N LYS A 19 -5.17 -9.11 -6.34
CA LYS A 19 -6.44 -9.83 -6.49
C LYS A 19 -7.47 -9.47 -5.41
N PHE A 20 -7.02 -9.08 -4.23
CA PHE A 20 -7.92 -8.62 -3.18
C PHE A 20 -8.58 -7.30 -3.58
N TYR A 21 -7.80 -6.33 -4.05
CA TYR A 21 -8.31 -5.04 -4.50
C TYR A 21 -9.25 -5.20 -5.69
N LEU A 22 -8.90 -6.02 -6.67
CA LEU A 22 -9.77 -6.30 -7.81
C LEU A 22 -11.12 -6.87 -7.38
N ARG A 23 -11.14 -7.83 -6.44
CA ARG A 23 -12.38 -8.39 -5.89
C ARG A 23 -13.18 -7.35 -5.10
N GLU A 24 -12.55 -6.42 -4.43
CA GLU A 24 -13.25 -5.35 -3.73
C GLU A 24 -13.90 -4.37 -4.73
N MET A 25 -13.27 -4.10 -5.87
CA MET A 25 -13.89 -3.33 -6.95
C MET A 25 -15.05 -4.09 -7.60
N GLU A 26 -14.90 -5.39 -7.85
CA GLU A 26 -15.97 -6.25 -8.35
C GLU A 26 -17.23 -6.20 -7.46
N LYS A 27 -17.08 -6.24 -6.13
CA LYS A 27 -18.20 -6.11 -5.20
C LYS A 27 -18.87 -4.74 -5.24
N ARG A 28 -18.20 -3.71 -5.72
CA ARG A 28 -18.65 -2.32 -5.74
C ARG A 28 -19.15 -1.85 -7.12
N THR A 29 -19.36 -2.74 -8.07
CA THR A 29 -19.84 -2.40 -9.41
C THR A 29 -21.17 -1.65 -9.42
N GLN A 30 -21.99 -1.79 -8.37
CA GLN A 30 -23.26 -1.08 -8.21
C GLN A 30 -23.13 0.17 -7.32
N ASP A 31 -21.94 0.47 -6.81
CA ASP A 31 -21.69 1.67 -6.00
C ASP A 31 -21.34 2.85 -6.95
N PRO A 32 -22.21 3.86 -7.06
CA PRO A 32 -21.95 4.96 -7.97
C PRO A 32 -20.83 5.91 -7.49
N SER A 33 -20.37 5.75 -6.26
CA SER A 33 -19.34 6.60 -5.67
C SER A 33 -17.91 6.20 -6.06
N VAL A 34 -17.72 5.04 -6.70
CA VAL A 34 -16.42 4.53 -7.11
C VAL A 34 -16.50 3.78 -8.42
N ILE A 35 -15.54 4.02 -9.31
CA ILE A 35 -15.44 3.33 -10.60
C ILE A 35 -14.02 2.85 -10.84
N LEU A 36 -13.87 1.64 -11.37
CA LEU A 36 -12.59 1.11 -11.85
C LEU A 36 -12.40 1.53 -13.31
N GLU A 37 -11.53 2.52 -13.54
CA GLU A 37 -11.25 3.06 -14.88
C GLU A 37 -10.33 2.15 -15.69
N GLY A 38 -9.43 1.41 -15.03
CA GLY A 38 -8.53 0.51 -15.71
C GLY A 38 -7.60 -0.26 -14.78
N VAL A 39 -6.84 -1.15 -15.37
CA VAL A 39 -5.84 -1.99 -14.69
C VAL A 39 -4.52 -1.87 -15.43
N CYS A 40 -3.42 -1.72 -14.70
CA CYS A 40 -2.06 -1.82 -15.24
C CYS A 40 -1.40 -3.11 -14.70
N ASP A 41 -1.06 -4.05 -15.58
CA ASP A 41 -0.36 -5.29 -15.19
C ASP A 41 0.44 -5.87 -16.36
N VAL A 42 1.68 -6.25 -16.10
CA VAL A 42 2.60 -6.81 -17.10
C VAL A 42 2.35 -8.31 -17.38
N MET A 43 1.54 -8.95 -16.55
CA MET A 43 1.25 -10.38 -16.74
C MET A 43 0.45 -10.62 -18.03
N PRO A 44 0.83 -11.61 -18.84
CA PRO A 44 0.04 -11.98 -20.01
C PRO A 44 -1.32 -12.54 -19.57
N ASP A 45 -2.32 -12.34 -20.42
CA ASP A 45 -3.66 -12.91 -20.22
C ASP A 45 -4.36 -12.54 -18.90
N VAL A 46 -4.07 -11.33 -18.34
CA VAL A 46 -4.70 -10.82 -17.11
C VAL A 46 -6.22 -10.84 -17.22
N GLU A 47 -6.75 -10.42 -18.36
CA GLU A 47 -8.18 -10.39 -18.65
C GLU A 47 -8.81 -11.79 -18.61
N LYS A 48 -8.11 -12.79 -19.18
CA LYS A 48 -8.58 -14.18 -19.17
C LYS A 48 -8.57 -14.80 -17.76
N GLN A 49 -7.63 -14.37 -16.92
CA GLN A 49 -7.55 -14.81 -15.53
C GLN A 49 -8.56 -14.11 -14.61
N ASN A 50 -9.12 -12.98 -15.07
CA ASN A 50 -10.06 -12.16 -14.34
C ASN A 50 -11.26 -11.80 -15.24
N PRO A 51 -12.21 -12.72 -15.43
CA PRO A 51 -13.36 -12.51 -16.33
C PRO A 51 -14.15 -11.24 -16.08
N PHE A 52 -14.20 -10.79 -14.84
CA PHE A 52 -14.80 -9.52 -14.43
C PHE A 52 -14.33 -8.32 -15.28
N LEU A 53 -13.05 -8.26 -15.65
CA LEU A 53 -12.51 -7.18 -16.48
C LEU A 53 -13.14 -7.17 -17.88
N LEU A 54 -13.27 -8.35 -18.49
CA LEU A 54 -13.90 -8.50 -19.82
C LEU A 54 -15.41 -8.23 -19.78
N GLU A 55 -16.10 -8.76 -18.77
CA GLU A 55 -17.55 -8.63 -18.61
C GLU A 55 -17.99 -7.16 -18.42
N HIS A 56 -17.13 -6.34 -17.81
CA HIS A 56 -17.41 -4.92 -17.54
C HIS A 56 -16.66 -3.96 -18.47
N GLY A 57 -15.92 -4.49 -19.47
CA GLY A 57 -15.20 -3.66 -20.44
C GLY A 57 -14.08 -2.83 -19.83
N ILE A 58 -13.48 -3.29 -18.71
CA ILE A 58 -12.40 -2.59 -18.02
C ILE A 58 -11.10 -2.80 -18.79
N PRO A 59 -10.45 -1.73 -19.27
CA PRO A 59 -9.23 -1.85 -20.06
C PRO A 59 -8.04 -2.29 -19.22
N VAL A 60 -7.12 -3.03 -19.85
CA VAL A 60 -5.86 -3.50 -19.23
C VAL A 60 -4.68 -2.97 -20.03
N TYR A 61 -3.81 -2.23 -19.36
CA TYR A 61 -2.60 -1.62 -19.89
C TYR A 61 -1.35 -2.36 -19.40
N ARG A 62 -0.28 -2.30 -20.18
CA ARG A 62 1.02 -2.87 -19.77
C ARG A 62 1.89 -1.85 -19.03
N GLU A 63 1.71 -0.58 -19.34
CA GLU A 63 2.46 0.55 -18.78
C GLU A 63 1.49 1.55 -18.17
N ILE A 64 1.93 2.22 -17.10
CA ILE A 64 1.15 3.24 -16.39
C ILE A 64 0.86 4.44 -17.31
N GLU A 65 1.86 4.84 -18.11
CA GLU A 65 1.73 5.95 -19.05
C GLU A 65 0.62 5.70 -20.07
N GLN A 66 0.51 4.48 -20.61
CA GLN A 66 -0.54 4.14 -21.57
C GLN A 66 -1.95 4.33 -20.97
N PHE A 67 -2.12 4.02 -19.69
CA PHE A 67 -3.38 4.30 -19.00
C PHE A 67 -3.64 5.79 -18.94
N TYR A 68 -2.67 6.60 -18.50
CA TYR A 68 -2.85 8.04 -18.34
C TYR A 68 -2.87 8.84 -19.67
N GLU A 69 -2.49 8.24 -20.80
CA GLU A 69 -2.71 8.81 -22.13
C GLU A 69 -4.19 8.79 -22.53
N GLU A 70 -4.98 7.85 -22.02
CA GLU A 70 -6.38 7.62 -22.40
C GLU A 70 -7.39 7.94 -21.27
N HIS A 71 -6.94 7.89 -20.00
CA HIS A 71 -7.78 8.01 -18.81
C HIS A 71 -7.13 8.87 -17.73
N ASP A 72 -7.97 9.33 -16.80
CA ASP A 72 -7.56 9.93 -15.52
C ASP A 72 -8.01 9.03 -14.37
N ALA A 73 -7.25 9.04 -13.28
CA ALA A 73 -7.65 8.41 -12.03
C ALA A 73 -7.46 9.36 -10.85
N ASP A 74 -8.40 9.35 -9.92
CA ASP A 74 -8.29 10.08 -8.66
C ASP A 74 -7.43 9.33 -7.66
N LEU A 75 -7.49 7.99 -7.72
CA LEU A 75 -6.78 7.10 -6.83
C LEU A 75 -6.10 5.97 -7.62
N ALA A 76 -4.79 5.88 -7.50
CA ALA A 76 -4.01 4.74 -7.96
C ALA A 76 -3.76 3.77 -6.80
N VAL A 77 -4.14 2.51 -6.95
CA VAL A 77 -3.88 1.45 -5.96
C VAL A 77 -2.74 0.58 -6.45
N ILE A 78 -1.60 0.64 -5.79
CA ILE A 78 -0.36 -0.06 -6.20
C ILE A 78 -0.14 -1.30 -5.34
N SER A 79 -0.04 -2.46 -5.99
CA SER A 79 0.13 -3.76 -5.32
C SER A 79 1.13 -4.65 -6.07
N THR A 80 2.16 -4.05 -6.58
CA THR A 80 3.25 -4.66 -7.33
C THR A 80 4.40 -5.14 -6.41
N PRO A 81 5.46 -5.76 -6.93
CA PRO A 81 6.67 -6.03 -6.15
C PRO A 81 7.37 -4.77 -5.63
N ILE A 82 7.88 -4.84 -4.40
CA ILE A 82 8.50 -3.74 -3.65
C ILE A 82 9.48 -2.87 -4.49
N PRO A 83 10.37 -3.44 -5.31
CA PRO A 83 11.31 -2.62 -6.10
C PRO A 83 10.67 -1.67 -7.12
N LEU A 84 9.39 -1.86 -7.43
CA LEU A 84 8.65 -1.03 -8.38
C LEU A 84 7.88 0.09 -7.70
N HIS A 85 7.73 0.03 -6.39
CA HIS A 85 6.85 0.92 -5.63
C HIS A 85 7.22 2.40 -5.82
N PHE A 86 8.49 2.75 -5.62
CA PHE A 86 8.96 4.13 -5.72
C PHE A 86 8.61 4.75 -7.08
N GLU A 87 9.05 4.11 -8.16
CA GLU A 87 8.86 4.62 -9.51
C GLU A 87 7.38 4.76 -9.85
N GLN A 88 6.56 3.77 -9.50
CA GLN A 88 5.12 3.77 -9.78
C GLN A 88 4.36 4.84 -8.98
N VAL A 89 4.71 5.02 -7.69
CA VAL A 89 4.14 6.12 -6.87
C VAL A 89 4.43 7.47 -7.50
N VAL A 90 5.69 7.72 -7.85
CA VAL A 90 6.12 9.00 -8.45
C VAL A 90 5.36 9.29 -9.75
N ARG A 91 5.18 8.29 -10.60
CA ARG A 91 4.41 8.41 -11.84
C ARG A 91 2.96 8.79 -11.56
N CYS A 92 2.28 8.06 -10.67
CA CYS A 92 0.87 8.33 -10.34
C CYS A 92 0.66 9.73 -9.74
N LEU A 93 1.51 10.15 -8.79
CA LEU A 93 1.44 11.49 -8.22
C LEU A 93 1.61 12.58 -9.28
N LYS A 94 2.55 12.40 -10.22
CA LYS A 94 2.79 13.35 -11.32
C LYS A 94 1.64 13.42 -12.33
N HIS A 95 0.88 12.34 -12.46
CA HIS A 95 -0.34 12.31 -13.28
C HIS A 95 -1.59 12.80 -12.54
N GLY A 96 -1.45 13.26 -11.30
CA GLY A 96 -2.55 13.87 -10.55
C GLY A 96 -3.44 12.88 -9.79
N SER A 97 -2.94 11.68 -9.52
CA SER A 97 -3.63 10.69 -8.69
C SER A 97 -3.09 10.70 -7.26
N ASP A 98 -3.98 10.61 -6.28
CA ASP A 98 -3.63 10.13 -4.95
C ASP A 98 -3.23 8.65 -5.01
N VAL A 99 -2.42 8.19 -4.06
CA VAL A 99 -1.89 6.82 -4.09
C VAL A 99 -2.23 6.05 -2.83
N LEU A 100 -2.77 4.85 -2.99
CA LEU A 100 -2.78 3.80 -1.97
C LEU A 100 -1.80 2.72 -2.38
N ILE A 101 -0.70 2.59 -1.65
CA ILE A 101 0.33 1.60 -1.94
C ILE A 101 0.37 0.49 -0.89
N GLU A 102 0.57 -0.74 -1.35
CA GLU A 102 0.82 -1.86 -0.45
C GLU A 102 2.12 -1.69 0.35
N LYS A 103 2.12 -2.28 1.51
CA LYS A 103 3.31 -2.30 2.37
C LYS A 103 4.37 -3.32 1.88
N PRO A 104 5.66 -3.07 2.13
CA PRO A 104 6.23 -1.84 2.67
C PRO A 104 6.20 -0.72 1.63
N LEU A 105 6.26 0.53 2.08
CA LEU A 105 6.19 1.71 1.18
C LEU A 105 7.22 1.62 0.04
N CYS A 106 8.46 1.31 0.37
CA CYS A 106 9.58 1.24 -0.58
C CYS A 106 10.73 0.41 -0.01
N SER A 107 11.86 0.41 -0.69
CA SER A 107 13.04 -0.40 -0.35
C SER A 107 14.09 0.36 0.47
N SER A 108 14.08 1.69 0.48
CA SER A 108 15.06 2.51 1.17
C SER A 108 14.46 3.76 1.81
N VAL A 109 15.20 4.37 2.73
CA VAL A 109 14.80 5.63 3.38
C VAL A 109 14.88 6.79 2.39
N GLU A 110 15.85 6.77 1.49
CA GLU A 110 16.04 7.77 0.45
C GLU A 110 14.80 7.86 -0.46
N GLU A 111 14.32 6.72 -0.95
CA GLU A 111 13.07 6.62 -1.73
C GLU A 111 11.87 7.18 -0.95
N ALA A 112 11.75 6.86 0.34
CA ALA A 112 10.66 7.36 1.18
C ALA A 112 10.70 8.89 1.35
N LEU A 113 11.89 9.46 1.53
CA LEU A 113 12.06 10.91 1.66
C LEU A 113 11.76 11.64 0.34
N GLU A 114 12.16 11.07 -0.77
CA GLU A 114 11.87 11.60 -2.10
C GLU A 114 10.37 11.54 -2.41
N MET A 115 9.69 10.43 -2.09
CA MET A 115 8.22 10.35 -2.21
C MET A 115 7.54 11.44 -1.38
N ALA A 116 7.95 11.64 -0.12
CA ALA A 116 7.38 12.68 0.76
C ALA A 116 7.62 14.10 0.21
N GLN A 117 8.70 14.33 -0.51
CA GLN A 117 8.94 15.58 -1.19
C GLN A 117 8.01 15.78 -2.39
N ILE A 118 7.86 14.74 -3.23
CA ILE A 118 6.98 14.76 -4.41
C ILE A 118 5.51 14.91 -4.00
N GLU A 119 5.09 14.25 -2.92
CA GLU A 119 3.77 14.42 -2.30
C GLU A 119 3.46 15.89 -2.01
N LYS A 120 4.41 16.61 -1.41
CA LYS A 120 4.28 18.06 -1.15
C LYS A 120 4.25 18.91 -2.41
N GLU A 121 5.05 18.54 -3.41
CA GLU A 121 5.17 19.29 -4.68
C GLU A 121 3.90 19.13 -5.54
N THR A 122 3.31 17.95 -5.56
CA THR A 122 2.11 17.66 -6.35
C THR A 122 0.81 18.03 -5.63
N GLY A 123 0.82 18.08 -4.30
CA GLY A 123 -0.36 18.29 -3.47
C GLY A 123 -1.28 17.06 -3.35
N HIS A 124 -0.83 15.92 -3.86
CA HIS A 124 -1.47 14.61 -3.72
C HIS A 124 -0.89 13.85 -2.54
N PHE A 125 -1.59 12.84 -2.00
CA PHE A 125 -1.14 12.07 -0.86
C PHE A 125 -0.75 10.63 -1.22
N VAL A 126 0.08 10.02 -0.36
CA VAL A 126 0.43 8.60 -0.39
C VAL A 126 -0.01 7.91 0.89
N ALA A 127 -1.03 7.06 0.80
CA ALA A 127 -1.45 6.20 1.89
C ALA A 127 -0.81 4.81 1.77
N VAL A 128 -0.27 4.30 2.87
CA VAL A 128 0.35 2.96 2.89
C VAL A 128 -0.61 1.93 3.47
N GLY A 129 -0.72 0.78 2.85
CA GLY A 129 -1.63 -0.32 3.18
C GLY A 129 -1.36 -1.01 4.52
N TYR A 130 -1.13 -0.24 5.58
CA TYR A 130 -1.08 -0.74 6.96
C TYR A 130 -2.49 -0.87 7.54
N GLN A 131 -3.25 -1.83 7.02
CA GLN A 131 -4.68 -1.98 7.31
C GLN A 131 -5.05 -2.06 8.80
N MET A 132 -4.13 -2.45 9.68
CA MET A 132 -4.39 -2.49 11.12
C MET A 132 -4.69 -1.10 11.70
N ASN A 133 -4.09 -0.04 11.15
CA ASN A 133 -4.30 1.33 11.60
C ASN A 133 -5.72 1.82 11.32
N TYR A 134 -6.39 1.24 10.34
CA TYR A 134 -7.76 1.58 9.94
C TYR A 134 -8.81 0.70 10.63
N SER A 135 -8.40 -0.30 11.41
CA SER A 135 -9.31 -1.14 12.19
C SER A 135 -10.07 -0.30 13.22
N PRO A 136 -11.40 -0.40 13.30
CA PRO A 136 -12.18 0.30 14.31
C PRO A 136 -11.69 0.02 15.75
N VAL A 137 -11.28 -1.22 16.03
CA VAL A 137 -10.75 -1.61 17.35
C VAL A 137 -9.42 -0.89 17.64
N THR A 138 -8.52 -0.82 16.66
CA THR A 138 -7.23 -0.12 16.83
C THR A 138 -7.43 1.37 17.01
N ARG A 139 -8.32 1.98 16.24
CA ARG A 139 -8.62 3.42 16.33
C ARG A 139 -9.30 3.75 17.64
N GLU A 140 -10.23 2.94 18.12
CA GLU A 140 -10.85 3.11 19.44
C GLU A 140 -9.82 2.98 20.56
N LEU A 141 -8.95 1.97 20.51
CA LEU A 141 -7.87 1.82 21.49
C LEU A 141 -6.97 3.06 21.51
N LYS A 142 -6.56 3.56 20.35
CA LYS A 142 -5.75 4.78 20.25
C LYS A 142 -6.47 5.99 20.82
N ASN A 143 -7.75 6.16 20.50
CA ASN A 143 -8.57 7.25 21.05
C ASN A 143 -8.58 7.24 22.58
N ARG A 144 -8.77 6.07 23.18
CA ARG A 144 -8.76 5.92 24.64
C ARG A 144 -7.38 6.17 25.25
N ILE A 145 -6.29 5.81 24.57
CA ILE A 145 -4.93 6.17 24.97
C ILE A 145 -4.74 7.68 24.96
N LEU A 146 -5.15 8.35 23.87
CA LEU A 146 -5.04 9.81 23.72
C LEU A 146 -5.86 10.57 24.75
N ASN A 147 -7.01 10.02 25.13
CA ASN A 147 -7.86 10.59 26.19
C ASN A 147 -7.34 10.31 27.62
N GLY A 148 -6.20 9.62 27.76
CA GLY A 148 -5.56 9.37 29.05
C GLY A 148 -6.21 8.28 29.90
N GLU A 149 -7.15 7.49 29.37
CA GLU A 149 -7.87 6.46 30.12
C GLU A 149 -6.95 5.40 30.74
N PHE A 150 -5.78 5.17 30.13
CA PHE A 150 -4.79 4.19 30.58
C PHE A 150 -3.54 4.85 31.20
N GLY A 151 -3.54 6.19 31.33
CA GLY A 151 -2.35 6.95 31.66
C GLY A 151 -1.37 7.01 30.49
N ASN A 152 -0.13 7.49 30.76
CA ASN A 152 0.89 7.60 29.74
C ASN A 152 1.48 6.22 29.40
N PRO A 153 1.56 5.82 28.13
CA PRO A 153 2.22 4.58 27.72
C PRO A 153 3.71 4.63 28.09
N VAL A 154 4.18 3.62 28.84
CA VAL A 154 5.60 3.51 29.26
C VAL A 154 6.31 2.48 28.40
N VAL A 155 5.68 1.38 28.12
CA VAL A 155 6.24 0.28 27.32
C VAL A 155 5.15 -0.37 26.49
N LEU A 156 5.42 -0.57 25.23
CA LEU A 156 4.63 -1.43 24.35
C LEU A 156 5.47 -2.63 23.93
N LYS A 157 4.95 -3.84 24.11
CA LYS A 157 5.63 -5.08 23.70
C LYS A 157 4.75 -5.86 22.75
N THR A 158 5.36 -6.37 21.69
CA THR A 158 4.73 -7.34 20.82
C THR A 158 5.59 -8.60 20.72
N ILE A 159 4.94 -9.74 20.71
CA ILE A 159 5.58 -11.03 20.38
C ILE A 159 4.77 -11.59 19.22
N HIS A 160 5.45 -11.77 18.11
CA HIS A 160 4.78 -12.23 16.91
C HIS A 160 5.61 -13.29 16.20
N GLY A 161 4.97 -14.38 15.80
CA GLY A 161 5.63 -15.48 15.10
C GLY A 161 4.76 -16.01 13.96
N PHE A 162 5.33 -16.08 12.76
CA PHE A 162 4.72 -16.75 11.62
C PHE A 162 5.47 -18.01 11.28
N LYS A 163 4.76 -19.11 11.14
CA LYS A 163 5.35 -20.31 10.53
C LYS A 163 5.46 -20.10 9.03
N ARG A 164 6.68 -19.99 8.52
CA ARG A 164 6.98 -19.87 7.10
C ARG A 164 7.78 -21.07 6.63
N GLY A 165 7.18 -21.91 5.79
CA GLY A 165 7.88 -23.05 5.17
C GLY A 165 8.67 -22.62 3.92
N LYS A 166 9.46 -23.55 3.36
CA LYS A 166 10.25 -23.31 2.13
C LYS A 166 9.41 -22.74 0.99
N ALA A 167 8.18 -23.23 0.80
CA ALA A 167 7.28 -22.75 -0.26
C ALA A 167 7.02 -21.23 -0.18
N TYR A 168 6.99 -20.64 1.02
CA TYR A 168 6.83 -19.20 1.17
C TYR A 168 8.01 -18.43 0.55
N TYR A 169 9.24 -18.88 0.74
CA TYR A 169 10.44 -18.24 0.21
C TYR A 169 10.70 -18.55 -1.27
N HIS A 170 9.98 -19.53 -1.83
CA HIS A 170 10.04 -19.88 -3.25
C HIS A 170 8.79 -19.39 -4.04
N ARG A 171 7.90 -18.61 -3.42
CA ARG A 171 6.66 -18.12 -4.06
C ARG A 171 6.90 -17.14 -5.22
N ASN A 172 8.05 -16.51 -5.22
CA ASN A 172 8.51 -15.59 -6.26
C ASN A 172 10.05 -15.44 -6.22
N ASN A 173 10.60 -14.62 -7.10
CA ASN A 173 12.04 -14.44 -7.24
C ASN A 173 12.68 -13.46 -6.24
N TRP A 174 11.88 -12.71 -5.45
CA TRP A 174 12.36 -11.70 -4.51
C TRP A 174 12.16 -12.08 -3.02
N ALA A 175 11.32 -13.07 -2.72
CA ALA A 175 11.01 -13.45 -1.34
C ALA A 175 12.26 -13.84 -0.55
N GLY A 176 12.44 -13.22 0.62
CA GLY A 176 13.56 -13.40 1.52
C GLY A 176 14.89 -12.87 1.01
N LYS A 177 14.90 -12.08 -0.06
CA LYS A 177 16.13 -11.50 -0.61
C LYS A 177 16.33 -10.07 -0.15
N ARG A 178 17.62 -9.69 0.00
CA ARG A 178 18.02 -8.32 0.23
C ARG A 178 18.01 -7.50 -1.06
N THR A 179 18.40 -8.10 -2.17
CA THR A 179 18.45 -7.45 -3.49
C THR A 179 17.90 -8.38 -4.57
N LEU A 180 17.38 -7.78 -5.65
CA LEU A 180 16.95 -8.44 -6.86
C LEU A 180 17.41 -7.63 -8.08
N HIS A 181 18.18 -8.23 -8.98
CA HIS A 181 18.71 -7.56 -10.18
C HIS A 181 19.40 -6.21 -9.90
N GLY A 182 20.11 -6.10 -8.77
CA GLY A 182 20.81 -4.88 -8.35
C GLY A 182 19.94 -3.88 -7.57
N HIS A 183 18.63 -4.05 -7.52
CA HIS A 183 17.71 -3.21 -6.74
C HIS A 183 17.53 -3.75 -5.32
N LEU A 184 17.40 -2.86 -4.35
CA LEU A 184 17.05 -3.23 -2.99
C LEU A 184 15.62 -3.79 -2.95
N VAL A 185 15.42 -4.83 -2.16
CA VAL A 185 14.11 -5.40 -1.83
C VAL A 185 13.91 -5.38 -0.32
N ASN A 186 14.98 -5.69 0.42
CA ASN A 186 15.00 -5.77 1.88
C ASN A 186 13.87 -6.62 2.47
N ASP A 187 13.49 -7.72 1.79
CA ASP A 187 12.43 -8.62 2.27
C ASP A 187 12.90 -9.37 3.52
N SER A 188 12.56 -8.84 4.66
CA SER A 188 12.93 -9.37 5.98
C SER A 188 11.69 -9.57 6.85
N PRO A 189 11.81 -10.30 7.97
CA PRO A 189 10.74 -10.40 8.95
C PRO A 189 10.23 -9.03 9.43
N VAL A 190 11.12 -8.07 9.65
CA VAL A 190 10.76 -6.73 10.14
C VAL A 190 10.08 -5.91 9.03
N ASN A 191 10.74 -5.83 7.86
CA ASN A 191 10.28 -4.96 6.77
C ASN A 191 9.02 -5.47 6.04
N ASN A 192 8.77 -6.77 6.06
CA ASN A 192 7.62 -7.35 5.35
C ASN A 192 6.66 -8.10 6.28
N SER A 193 7.07 -9.25 6.88
CA SER A 193 6.09 -10.11 7.57
C SER A 193 5.52 -9.49 8.83
N ASN A 194 6.31 -8.74 9.60
CA ASN A 194 5.92 -8.11 10.85
C ASN A 194 5.75 -6.59 10.72
N ALA A 195 5.81 -6.05 9.51
CA ALA A 195 5.67 -4.61 9.27
C ALA A 195 4.35 -4.04 9.81
N HIS A 196 3.27 -4.80 9.69
CA HIS A 196 1.97 -4.40 10.25
C HIS A 196 1.99 -4.24 11.77
N GLN A 197 2.61 -5.19 12.49
CA GLN A 197 2.69 -5.15 13.95
C GLN A 197 3.59 -4.00 14.40
N PHE A 198 4.71 -3.80 13.70
CA PHE A 198 5.61 -2.70 13.98
C PHE A 198 4.94 -1.35 13.79
N GLN A 199 4.32 -1.15 12.64
CA GLN A 199 3.57 0.07 12.34
C GLN A 199 2.40 0.30 13.31
N ASN A 200 1.67 -0.76 13.68
CA ASN A 200 0.57 -0.66 14.64
C ASN A 200 1.04 -0.20 16.03
N MET A 201 2.23 -0.65 16.46
CA MET A 201 2.83 -0.16 17.72
C MET A 201 3.14 1.33 17.64
N LEU A 202 3.78 1.78 16.57
CA LEU A 202 4.10 3.19 16.36
C LEU A 202 2.84 4.04 16.25
N PHE A 203 1.82 3.54 15.56
CA PHE A 203 0.54 4.20 15.43
C PHE A 203 -0.14 4.40 16.80
N LEU A 204 -0.22 3.36 17.63
CA LEU A 204 -0.83 3.45 18.97
C LEU A 204 -0.10 4.42 19.90
N LEU A 205 1.21 4.63 19.71
CA LEU A 205 2.03 5.53 20.51
C LEU A 205 2.11 6.97 19.96
N GLY A 206 1.52 7.23 18.80
CA GLY A 206 1.49 8.57 18.22
C GLY A 206 0.62 9.54 19.05
N ASP A 207 0.97 10.79 19.03
CA ASP A 207 0.40 11.88 19.82
C ASP A 207 -0.93 12.44 19.28
N GLN A 208 -1.29 12.07 18.06
CA GLN A 208 -2.56 12.43 17.40
C GLN A 208 -3.17 11.20 16.70
N MET A 209 -4.47 11.27 16.39
CA MET A 209 -5.22 10.12 15.85
C MET A 209 -4.57 9.52 14.58
N ASP A 210 -4.09 10.36 13.68
CA ASP A 210 -3.54 9.93 12.40
C ASP A 210 -2.00 10.00 12.34
N HIS A 211 -1.33 10.26 13.48
CA HIS A 211 0.12 10.26 13.60
C HIS A 211 0.66 8.98 14.22
N SER A 212 1.81 8.55 13.77
CA SER A 212 2.63 7.52 14.39
C SER A 212 3.75 8.14 15.22
N ALA A 213 4.20 7.45 16.25
CA ALA A 213 5.31 7.90 17.07
C ALA A 213 6.61 7.94 16.25
N THR A 214 7.45 8.95 16.52
CA THR A 214 8.80 9.04 15.96
C THR A 214 9.75 8.16 16.75
N VAL A 215 10.50 7.32 16.03
CA VAL A 215 11.56 6.48 16.63
C VAL A 215 12.83 7.29 16.80
N THR A 216 13.35 7.36 18.01
CA THR A 216 14.57 8.13 18.34
C THR A 216 15.83 7.25 18.44
N GLU A 217 15.67 5.98 18.79
CA GLU A 217 16.78 5.03 18.91
C GLU A 217 16.31 3.62 18.55
N VAL A 218 17.15 2.85 17.87
CA VAL A 218 16.91 1.45 17.54
C VAL A 218 18.09 0.60 18.02
N LYS A 219 17.79 -0.48 18.74
CA LYS A 219 18.74 -1.55 19.05
C LYS A 219 18.21 -2.86 18.46
N ALA A 220 19.01 -3.55 17.68
CA ALA A 220 18.64 -4.82 17.05
C ALA A 220 19.72 -5.86 17.28
N GLU A 221 19.29 -7.07 17.65
CA GLU A 221 20.10 -8.28 17.67
C GLU A 221 19.52 -9.26 16.65
N LEU A 222 20.36 -9.80 15.75
CA LEU A 222 19.98 -10.65 14.63
C LEU A 222 20.60 -12.04 14.76
#